data_2bac7b22277749e6b5f08521ec20a026
#
_entry.id   2bac7b22277749e6b5f08521ec20a026
#
_cell.length_a   1.000
_cell.length_b   1.000
_cell.length_c   1.000
_cell.angle_alpha   90.00
_cell.angle_beta   90.00
_cell.angle_gamma   90.00
#
_symmetry.space_group_name_H-M   'P 1'
#
loop_
_entity.id
_entity.type
_entity.pdbx_description
1 polymer ?
#
loop_
_entity_poly.entity_id
_entity_poly.type
_entity_poly.pdbx_seq_one_letter_code
_entity_poly.pdbx_strand_id
1 'polypeptide(L)'
;MLPAEVSFPSALRRVAVVNNMPPIPDNKLILEENDEKKKDETEIARKTKYFNGDGKIATESLAEALANENYFDEVIICDSALRAHDMIPRESTLSKEEVEKLTQSLDADFLIALENVQMRSIRKIEYLPEWGVYAGTLDLKVYPTVKVYLPQRNGPMVTVNASDSIFWDHAAPSMAQAGAGLISEKEMLREASEFAGTIPVSHMLPHWKTASRYLFTGGSVNMRDAAVFVREDNWD
;
A
#
# COMPACT_ATOMS: atom_id res chain seq x y z
N MET A 1 -17.66 -6.95 -8.30
CA MET A 1 -16.25 -7.36 -8.49
C MET A 1 -15.58 -6.34 -9.41
N LEU A 2 -14.45 -5.79 -9.03
CA LEU A 2 -13.66 -4.92 -9.88
C LEU A 2 -12.62 -5.79 -10.62
N PRO A 3 -12.38 -5.54 -11.93
CA PRO A 3 -11.37 -6.25 -12.68
C PRO A 3 -9.97 -5.85 -12.20
N ALA A 4 -9.01 -6.76 -12.33
CA ALA A 4 -7.60 -6.47 -12.15
C ALA A 4 -7.05 -5.64 -13.32
N GLU A 5 -5.99 -4.89 -13.09
CA GLU A 5 -5.24 -4.19 -14.14
C GLU A 5 -4.35 -5.19 -14.92
N VAL A 6 -4.07 -6.34 -14.32
CA VAL A 6 -3.24 -7.40 -14.88
C VAL A 6 -4.06 -8.67 -15.07
N SER A 7 -3.89 -9.35 -16.20
CA SER A 7 -4.49 -10.65 -16.44
C SER A 7 -3.41 -11.74 -16.42
N PHE A 8 -3.54 -12.68 -15.50
CA PHE A 8 -2.66 -13.86 -15.44
C PHE A 8 -3.29 -15.02 -16.21
N PRO A 9 -2.57 -15.65 -17.15
CA PRO A 9 -3.01 -16.90 -17.78
C PRO A 9 -3.25 -18.00 -16.73
N SER A 10 -4.24 -18.83 -16.95
CA SER A 10 -4.61 -19.93 -16.04
C SER A 10 -3.52 -20.99 -15.84
N ALA A 11 -2.48 -20.97 -16.67
CA ALA A 11 -1.32 -21.82 -16.53
C ALA A 11 -0.33 -21.35 -15.45
N LEU A 12 -0.40 -20.06 -15.05
CA LEU A 12 0.47 -19.49 -14.02
C LEU A 12 -0.16 -19.68 -12.65
N ARG A 13 0.18 -20.77 -11.98
CA ARG A 13 -0.46 -21.19 -10.72
C ARG A 13 0.42 -21.02 -9.50
N ARG A 14 1.75 -21.16 -9.68
CA ARG A 14 2.73 -21.10 -8.60
C ARG A 14 3.53 -19.82 -8.73
N VAL A 15 3.36 -18.91 -7.77
CA VAL A 15 4.06 -17.62 -7.76
C VAL A 15 5.10 -17.57 -6.67
N ALA A 16 6.31 -17.09 -7.00
CA ALA A 16 7.31 -16.77 -6.00
C ALA A 16 7.36 -15.25 -5.78
N VAL A 17 7.28 -14.83 -4.53
CA VAL A 17 7.40 -13.44 -4.10
C VAL A 17 8.81 -13.21 -3.57
N VAL A 18 9.49 -12.21 -4.12
CA VAL A 18 10.90 -11.94 -3.83
C VAL A 18 11.13 -10.47 -3.43
N ASN A 19 12.07 -10.25 -2.50
CA ASN A 19 12.54 -8.92 -2.15
C ASN A 19 13.69 -8.51 -3.09
N ASN A 20 13.40 -7.64 -4.05
CA ASN A 20 14.39 -7.09 -4.98
C ASN A 20 14.74 -5.62 -4.69
N MET A 21 14.39 -5.13 -3.50
CA MET A 21 14.69 -3.77 -3.10
C MET A 21 16.20 -3.56 -2.93
N PRO A 22 16.79 -2.52 -3.57
CA PRO A 22 18.15 -2.11 -3.27
C PRO A 22 18.20 -1.38 -1.92
N PRO A 23 19.34 -1.41 -1.21
CA PRO A 23 19.50 -0.68 0.05
C PRO A 23 19.45 0.84 -0.13
N ILE A 24 19.74 1.33 -1.34
CA ILE A 24 19.63 2.72 -1.74
C ILE A 24 18.70 2.81 -2.97
N PRO A 25 17.38 2.95 -2.76
CA PRO A 25 16.42 2.99 -3.85
C PRO A 25 16.40 4.33 -4.60
N ASP A 26 15.84 4.32 -5.81
CA ASP A 26 15.54 5.53 -6.57
C ASP A 26 14.22 6.17 -6.05
N ASN A 27 14.29 7.46 -5.69
CA ASN A 27 13.19 8.21 -5.07
C ASN A 27 12.33 9.00 -6.06
N LYS A 28 12.29 8.65 -7.35
CA LYS A 28 11.58 9.40 -8.39
C LYS A 28 10.11 9.63 -8.08
N LEU A 29 9.39 8.59 -7.68
CA LEU A 29 7.94 8.67 -7.46
C LEU A 29 7.57 9.71 -6.39
N ILE A 30 8.36 9.84 -5.33
CA ILE A 30 8.13 10.83 -4.27
C ILE A 30 8.47 12.24 -4.74
N LEU A 31 9.52 12.38 -5.56
CA LEU A 31 10.01 13.67 -6.01
C LEU A 31 9.12 14.34 -7.06
N GLU A 32 8.36 13.54 -7.81
CA GLU A 32 7.41 14.03 -8.83
C GLU A 32 6.11 14.58 -8.22
N GLU A 33 5.79 14.19 -6.98
CA GLU A 33 4.58 14.65 -6.31
C GLU A 33 4.81 15.95 -5.54
N ASN A 34 4.76 17.06 -6.25
CA ASN A 34 4.81 18.41 -5.66
C ASN A 34 3.49 18.76 -4.99
N ASP A 35 3.39 18.52 -3.69
CA ASP A 35 2.28 19.02 -2.86
C ASP A 35 2.57 20.43 -2.37
N GLU A 36 2.32 21.42 -3.20
CA GLU A 36 2.17 22.82 -2.78
C GLU A 36 0.77 23.04 -2.16
N LYS A 37 0.43 22.29 -1.09
CA LYS A 37 -0.75 22.63 -0.31
C LYS A 37 -0.48 23.91 0.48
N LYS A 38 -1.35 24.90 0.28
CA LYS A 38 -1.34 26.14 1.09
C LYS A 38 -1.46 25.74 2.56
N LYS A 39 -0.70 26.43 3.41
CA LYS A 39 -0.77 26.28 4.86
C LYS A 39 -2.17 26.67 5.33
N ASP A 40 -2.83 25.78 6.09
CA ASP A 40 -4.13 26.09 6.72
C ASP A 40 -3.93 27.15 7.82
N GLU A 41 -4.89 28.06 8.00
CA GLU A 41 -4.79 29.13 9.01
C GLU A 41 -4.67 28.62 10.45
N THR A 42 -5.18 27.40 10.70
CA THR A 42 -5.13 26.72 12.01
C THR A 42 -3.83 25.94 12.23
N GLU A 43 -2.99 25.77 11.18
CA GLU A 43 -1.77 24.97 11.25
C GLU A 43 -0.65 25.70 11.99
N ILE A 44 -0.26 25.19 13.19
CA ILE A 44 0.81 25.74 14.02
C ILE A 44 2.17 25.22 13.57
N ALA A 45 2.26 23.91 13.32
CA ALA A 45 3.51 23.26 12.92
C ALA A 45 3.28 22.18 11.86
N ARG A 46 4.18 22.12 10.88
CA ARG A 46 4.20 21.10 9.84
C ARG A 46 5.62 20.61 9.62
N LYS A 47 5.78 19.30 9.54
CA LYS A 47 7.05 18.65 9.26
C LYS A 47 6.84 17.51 8.25
N THR A 48 7.57 17.57 7.15
CA THR A 48 7.61 16.52 6.14
C THR A 48 8.89 15.71 6.28
N LYS A 49 8.79 14.38 6.22
CA LYS A 49 9.93 13.46 6.19
C LYS A 49 9.71 12.39 5.14
N TYR A 50 10.81 11.87 4.61
CA TYR A 50 10.83 10.77 3.65
C TYR A 50 11.53 9.56 4.26
N PHE A 51 11.02 8.37 3.93
CA PHE A 51 11.52 7.11 4.43
C PHE A 51 11.51 6.04 3.34
N ASN A 52 12.32 5.02 3.54
CA ASN A 52 12.19 3.75 2.82
C ASN A 52 11.53 2.74 3.74
N GLY A 53 10.62 1.91 3.19
CA GLY A 53 10.01 0.83 3.93
C GLY A 53 10.98 -0.33 4.19
N ASP A 54 10.60 -1.19 5.13
CA ASP A 54 11.30 -2.45 5.38
C ASP A 54 10.91 -3.47 4.29
N GLY A 55 11.87 -3.80 3.42
CA GLY A 55 11.64 -4.70 2.29
C GLY A 55 11.28 -6.12 2.73
N LYS A 56 11.76 -6.59 3.88
CA LYS A 56 11.41 -7.91 4.40
C LYS A 56 9.95 -7.94 4.84
N ILE A 57 9.54 -7.00 5.70
CA ILE A 57 8.17 -6.90 6.20
C ILE A 57 7.18 -6.73 5.05
N ALA A 58 7.49 -5.83 4.10
CA ALA A 58 6.61 -5.58 2.96
C ALA A 58 6.51 -6.78 2.00
N THR A 59 7.59 -7.56 1.83
CA THR A 59 7.54 -8.78 1.00
C THR A 59 6.74 -9.89 1.67
N GLU A 60 6.90 -10.08 2.97
CA GLU A 60 6.10 -11.03 3.76
C GLU A 60 4.61 -10.68 3.69
N SER A 61 4.26 -9.41 3.90
CA SER A 61 2.89 -8.92 3.80
C SER A 61 2.30 -9.06 2.39
N LEU A 62 3.10 -8.80 1.35
CA LEU A 62 2.68 -9.00 -0.05
C LEU A 62 2.36 -10.46 -0.34
N ALA A 63 3.22 -11.38 0.11
CA ALA A 63 3.00 -12.81 -0.07
C ALA A 63 1.76 -13.31 0.69
N GLU A 64 1.57 -12.86 1.93
CA GLU A 64 0.40 -13.17 2.72
C GLU A 64 -0.88 -12.64 2.08
N ALA A 65 -0.88 -11.40 1.62
CA ALA A 65 -2.03 -10.79 0.96
C ALA A 65 -2.40 -11.52 -0.35
N LEU A 66 -1.41 -11.93 -1.16
CA LEU A 66 -1.63 -12.73 -2.36
C LEU A 66 -2.20 -14.12 -2.04
N ALA A 67 -1.71 -14.76 -0.98
CA ALA A 67 -2.19 -16.07 -0.54
C ALA A 67 -3.64 -16.01 -0.04
N ASN A 68 -4.01 -14.94 0.68
CA ASN A 68 -5.36 -14.75 1.22
C ASN A 68 -6.43 -14.57 0.13
N GLU A 69 -6.06 -14.04 -1.05
CA GLU A 69 -6.97 -13.93 -2.20
C GLU A 69 -7.31 -15.29 -2.84
N ASN A 70 -6.56 -16.36 -2.56
CA ASN A 70 -6.74 -17.71 -3.11
C ASN A 70 -6.83 -17.73 -4.65
N TYR A 71 -6.10 -16.83 -5.31
CA TYR A 71 -6.09 -16.73 -6.76
C TYR A 71 -5.07 -17.69 -7.40
N PHE A 72 -3.94 -17.89 -6.74
CA PHE A 72 -2.87 -18.81 -7.14
C PHE A 72 -2.97 -20.09 -6.31
N ASP A 73 -2.56 -21.21 -6.90
CA ASP A 73 -2.55 -22.51 -6.21
C ASP A 73 -1.50 -22.53 -5.09
N GLU A 74 -0.38 -21.83 -5.29
CA GLU A 74 0.71 -21.72 -4.32
C GLU A 74 1.40 -20.36 -4.39
N VAL A 75 1.67 -19.79 -3.21
CA VAL A 75 2.47 -18.56 -3.04
C VAL A 75 3.71 -18.90 -2.23
N ILE A 76 4.87 -18.79 -2.85
CA ILE A 76 6.17 -19.12 -2.27
C ILE A 76 6.89 -17.83 -1.93
N ILE A 77 7.47 -17.72 -0.74
CA ILE A 77 8.25 -16.55 -0.36
C ILE A 77 9.75 -16.87 -0.42
N CYS A 78 10.53 -15.95 -0.97
CA CYS A 78 11.99 -16.02 -0.91
C CYS A 78 12.51 -15.06 0.16
N ASP A 79 13.07 -15.61 1.24
CA ASP A 79 13.55 -14.82 2.38
C ASP A 79 14.81 -14.00 2.10
N SER A 80 15.45 -14.22 0.96
CA SER A 80 16.70 -13.56 0.60
C SER A 80 16.45 -12.21 -0.04
N ALA A 81 17.04 -11.14 0.52
CA ALA A 81 17.07 -9.84 -0.13
C ALA A 81 18.09 -9.87 -1.30
N LEU A 82 17.58 -9.87 -2.54
CA LEU A 82 18.40 -10.12 -3.74
C LEU A 82 19.45 -9.02 -3.98
N ARG A 83 19.19 -7.79 -3.53
CA ARG A 83 20.01 -6.60 -3.77
C ARG A 83 20.66 -6.03 -2.51
N ALA A 84 20.74 -6.80 -1.43
CA ALA A 84 21.23 -6.33 -0.13
C ALA A 84 22.64 -5.67 -0.16
N HIS A 85 23.44 -5.98 -1.15
CA HIS A 85 24.83 -5.50 -1.28
C HIS A 85 25.03 -4.45 -2.38
N ASP A 86 23.96 -4.00 -3.04
CA ASP A 86 24.05 -2.96 -4.06
C ASP A 86 24.37 -1.60 -3.42
N MET A 87 25.43 -0.96 -3.88
CA MET A 87 25.96 0.30 -3.29
C MET A 87 25.54 1.55 -4.06
N ILE A 88 24.84 1.40 -5.17
CA ILE A 88 24.48 2.52 -6.06
C ILE A 88 22.96 2.67 -6.08
N PRO A 89 22.43 3.91 -5.89
CA PRO A 89 21.01 4.18 -6.09
C PRO A 89 20.62 3.86 -7.52
N ARG A 90 19.66 2.97 -7.71
CA ARG A 90 19.17 2.61 -9.03
C ARG A 90 17.80 1.96 -8.97
N GLU A 91 17.11 2.01 -10.09
CA GLU A 91 15.99 1.14 -10.35
C GLU A 91 16.51 -0.27 -10.58
N SER A 92 16.15 -1.22 -9.72
CA SER A 92 16.52 -2.61 -9.87
C SER A 92 15.61 -3.29 -10.90
N THR A 93 16.21 -4.16 -11.74
CA THR A 93 15.47 -5.01 -12.68
C THR A 93 16.20 -6.33 -12.73
N LEU A 94 15.46 -7.43 -12.56
CA LEU A 94 16.02 -8.77 -12.67
C LEU A 94 16.33 -9.07 -14.15
N SER A 95 17.50 -9.64 -14.40
CA SER A 95 17.84 -10.18 -15.71
C SER A 95 17.06 -11.46 -15.98
N LYS A 96 16.98 -11.87 -17.25
CA LYS A 96 16.31 -13.12 -17.63
C LYS A 96 16.93 -14.32 -16.91
N GLU A 97 18.26 -14.38 -16.84
CA GLU A 97 19.00 -15.47 -16.21
C GLU A 97 18.73 -15.53 -14.68
N GLU A 98 18.60 -14.37 -14.02
CA GLU A 98 18.22 -14.30 -12.60
C GLU A 98 16.79 -14.83 -12.41
N VAL A 99 15.85 -14.43 -13.26
CA VAL A 99 14.46 -14.89 -13.23
C VAL A 99 14.36 -16.40 -13.46
N GLU A 100 15.03 -16.93 -14.50
CA GLU A 100 15.05 -18.37 -14.78
C GLU A 100 15.63 -19.18 -13.63
N LYS A 101 16.75 -18.72 -13.04
CA LYS A 101 17.37 -19.38 -11.89
C LYS A 101 16.48 -19.37 -10.66
N LEU A 102 15.84 -18.23 -10.36
CA LEU A 102 14.95 -18.11 -9.20
C LEU A 102 13.70 -18.97 -9.37
N THR A 103 13.04 -18.93 -10.52
CA THR A 103 11.84 -19.75 -10.78
C THR A 103 12.16 -21.23 -10.71
N GLN A 104 13.29 -21.67 -11.26
CA GLN A 104 13.72 -23.06 -11.15
C GLN A 104 14.05 -23.49 -9.73
N SER A 105 14.76 -22.65 -8.97
CA SER A 105 15.16 -22.99 -7.59
C SER A 105 13.98 -23.02 -6.61
N LEU A 106 12.94 -22.20 -6.86
CA LEU A 106 11.75 -22.11 -6.04
C LEU A 106 10.59 -22.95 -6.59
N ASP A 107 10.78 -23.65 -7.71
CA ASP A 107 9.75 -24.44 -8.41
C ASP A 107 8.48 -23.61 -8.64
N ALA A 108 8.65 -22.36 -9.13
CA ALA A 108 7.61 -21.40 -9.42
C ALA A 108 7.45 -21.14 -10.92
N ASP A 109 6.24 -20.79 -11.36
CA ASP A 109 5.94 -20.48 -12.76
C ASP A 109 6.42 -19.06 -13.14
N PHE A 110 6.39 -18.14 -12.15
CA PHE A 110 6.76 -16.74 -12.36
C PHE A 110 7.11 -16.05 -11.03
N LEU A 111 7.64 -14.83 -11.11
CA LEU A 111 8.03 -14.03 -9.95
C LEU A 111 7.18 -12.76 -9.84
N ILE A 112 6.85 -12.42 -8.62
CA ILE A 112 6.40 -11.08 -8.21
C ILE A 112 7.50 -10.49 -7.32
N ALA A 113 8.17 -9.45 -7.81
CA ALA A 113 9.29 -8.82 -7.12
C ALA A 113 8.87 -7.49 -6.52
N LEU A 114 9.05 -7.32 -5.20
CA LEU A 114 8.97 -6.03 -4.55
C LEU A 114 10.25 -5.25 -4.85
N GLU A 115 10.13 -4.18 -5.63
CA GLU A 115 11.27 -3.41 -6.13
C GLU A 115 11.58 -2.20 -5.25
N ASN A 116 10.56 -1.58 -4.67
CA ASN A 116 10.70 -0.37 -3.89
C ASN A 116 9.51 -0.16 -2.95
N VAL A 117 9.75 0.45 -1.80
CA VAL A 117 8.73 0.99 -0.89
C VAL A 117 9.20 2.34 -0.39
N GLN A 118 8.67 3.40 -0.96
CA GLN A 118 8.95 4.75 -0.55
C GLN A 118 7.80 5.31 0.27
N MET A 119 8.10 6.22 1.18
CA MET A 119 7.12 6.78 2.09
C MET A 119 7.36 8.26 2.28
N ARG A 120 6.27 9.03 2.31
CA ARG A 120 6.29 10.44 2.66
C ARG A 120 5.36 10.68 3.84
N SER A 121 5.89 11.12 4.97
CA SER A 121 5.11 11.51 6.14
C SER A 121 4.94 13.01 6.21
N ILE A 122 3.73 13.44 6.57
CA ILE A 122 3.41 14.82 6.91
C ILE A 122 2.85 14.82 8.33
N ARG A 123 3.62 15.37 9.26
CA ARG A 123 3.18 15.58 10.64
C ARG A 123 2.74 17.01 10.82
N LYS A 124 1.55 17.21 11.34
CA LYS A 124 0.97 18.53 11.61
C LYS A 124 0.49 18.63 13.05
N ILE A 125 0.46 19.86 13.55
CA ILE A 125 -0.22 20.21 14.80
C ILE A 125 -1.10 21.43 14.53
N GLU A 126 -2.38 21.30 14.85
CA GLU A 126 -3.40 22.30 14.66
C GLU A 126 -4.05 22.62 16.00
N TYR A 127 -4.50 23.86 16.20
CA TYR A 127 -5.33 24.22 17.33
C TYR A 127 -6.79 24.21 16.88
N LEU A 128 -7.63 23.51 17.62
CA LEU A 128 -9.07 23.40 17.38
C LEU A 128 -9.83 24.28 18.39
N PRO A 129 -10.16 25.54 18.03
CA PRO A 129 -10.71 26.50 18.97
C PRO A 129 -12.09 26.09 19.51
N GLU A 130 -12.90 25.40 18.70
CA GLU A 130 -14.23 24.92 19.09
C GLU A 130 -14.19 23.96 20.27
N TRP A 131 -13.09 23.18 20.39
CA TRP A 131 -12.91 22.18 21.44
C TRP A 131 -11.83 22.57 22.47
N GLY A 132 -11.11 23.66 22.23
CA GLY A 132 -10.04 24.13 23.09
C GLY A 132 -8.86 23.17 23.23
N VAL A 133 -8.59 22.34 22.20
CA VAL A 133 -7.54 21.33 22.20
C VAL A 133 -6.61 21.48 21.00
N TYR A 134 -5.44 20.85 21.11
CA TYR A 134 -4.50 20.68 20.00
C TYR A 134 -4.67 19.30 19.39
N ALA A 135 -4.78 19.23 18.08
CA ALA A 135 -4.79 18.00 17.30
C ALA A 135 -3.44 17.79 16.63
N GLY A 136 -2.76 16.70 16.98
CA GLY A 136 -1.63 16.18 16.24
C GLY A 136 -2.13 15.20 15.19
N THR A 137 -1.67 15.34 13.94
CA THR A 137 -1.98 14.42 12.84
C THR A 137 -0.70 13.95 12.17
N LEU A 138 -0.70 12.70 11.73
CA LEU A 138 0.37 12.10 10.94
C LEU A 138 -0.26 11.42 9.73
N ASP A 139 -0.04 11.98 8.57
CA ASP A 139 -0.42 11.42 7.27
C ASP A 139 0.82 10.79 6.64
N LEU A 140 0.76 9.50 6.34
CA LEU A 140 1.84 8.77 5.71
C LEU A 140 1.37 8.18 4.40
N LYS A 141 1.87 8.72 3.29
CA LYS A 141 1.63 8.18 1.96
C LYS A 141 2.73 7.20 1.59
N VAL A 142 2.34 6.02 1.12
CA VAL A 142 3.20 4.88 0.82
C VAL A 142 3.15 4.61 -0.68
N TYR A 143 4.31 4.34 -1.28
CA TYR A 143 4.50 4.15 -2.72
C TYR A 143 5.23 2.83 -2.99
N PRO A 144 4.56 1.67 -2.93
CA PRO A 144 5.15 0.41 -3.33
C PRO A 144 5.25 0.30 -4.85
N THR A 145 6.36 -0.26 -5.31
CA THR A 145 6.57 -0.66 -6.70
C THR A 145 6.81 -2.16 -6.75
N VAL A 146 6.02 -2.85 -7.55
CA VAL A 146 6.10 -4.29 -7.76
C VAL A 146 6.25 -4.56 -9.25
N LYS A 147 7.12 -5.51 -9.60
CA LYS A 147 7.29 -6.00 -10.98
C LYS A 147 6.96 -7.49 -11.07
N VAL A 148 6.31 -7.88 -12.15
CA VAL A 148 6.00 -9.27 -12.47
C VAL A 148 6.94 -9.75 -13.57
N TYR A 149 7.61 -10.88 -13.36
CA TYR A 149 8.58 -11.45 -14.28
C TYR A 149 8.19 -12.86 -14.71
N LEU A 150 8.32 -13.13 -16.01
CA LEU A 150 8.18 -14.46 -16.60
C LEU A 150 9.56 -14.98 -17.01
N PRO A 151 9.91 -16.28 -16.78
CA PRO A 151 11.22 -16.80 -17.08
C PRO A 151 11.59 -16.74 -18.56
N GLN A 152 10.60 -16.80 -19.47
CA GLN A 152 10.84 -16.78 -20.91
C GLN A 152 10.99 -15.36 -21.49
N ARG A 153 10.84 -14.30 -20.66
CA ARG A 153 10.80 -12.92 -21.12
C ARG A 153 12.00 -12.12 -20.64
N ASN A 154 12.52 -11.25 -21.51
CA ASN A 154 13.49 -10.24 -21.10
C ASN A 154 12.75 -9.07 -20.42
N GLY A 155 13.12 -8.79 -19.18
CA GLY A 155 12.53 -7.72 -18.38
C GLY A 155 11.11 -8.04 -17.84
N PRO A 156 10.50 -7.12 -17.11
CA PRO A 156 9.22 -7.34 -16.47
C PRO A 156 8.08 -7.44 -17.48
N MET A 157 7.11 -8.29 -17.18
CA MET A 157 5.85 -8.36 -17.90
C MET A 157 5.00 -7.10 -17.63
N VAL A 158 4.96 -6.69 -16.38
CA VAL A 158 4.23 -5.51 -15.91
C VAL A 158 4.96 -4.89 -14.72
N THR A 159 4.83 -3.57 -14.58
CA THR A 159 5.24 -2.81 -13.40
C THR A 159 4.00 -2.16 -12.80
N VAL A 160 3.75 -2.44 -11.53
CA VAL A 160 2.66 -1.85 -10.76
C VAL A 160 3.26 -0.81 -9.83
N ASN A 161 2.95 0.46 -10.08
CA ASN A 161 3.25 1.57 -9.19
C ASN A 161 1.95 1.95 -8.48
N ALA A 162 1.86 1.60 -7.22
CA ALA A 162 0.67 1.88 -6.42
C ALA A 162 0.94 2.95 -5.37
N SER A 163 -0.11 3.56 -4.84
CA SER A 163 0.03 4.45 -3.69
C SER A 163 -1.25 4.48 -2.87
N ASP A 164 -1.08 4.54 -1.57
CA ASP A 164 -2.18 4.73 -0.63
C ASP A 164 -1.66 5.42 0.64
N SER A 165 -2.56 5.84 1.53
CA SER A 165 -2.22 6.59 2.73
C SER A 165 -2.76 5.91 3.97
N ILE A 166 -1.96 5.97 5.04
CA ILE A 166 -2.35 5.59 6.38
C ILE A 166 -2.29 6.82 7.30
N PHE A 167 -3.21 6.96 8.23
CA PHE A 167 -3.40 8.16 9.00
C PHE A 167 -3.51 7.85 10.49
N TRP A 168 -2.84 8.66 11.33
CA TRP A 168 -2.95 8.64 12.77
C TRP A 168 -3.23 10.04 13.28
N ASP A 169 -4.03 10.15 14.34
CA ASP A 169 -4.31 11.40 15.01
C ASP A 169 -4.30 11.24 16.54
N HIS A 170 -4.06 12.34 17.22
CA HIS A 170 -4.14 12.44 18.66
C HIS A 170 -4.48 13.85 19.10
N ALA A 171 -5.53 14.00 19.91
CA ALA A 171 -5.93 15.27 20.48
C ALA A 171 -5.52 15.37 21.95
N ALA A 172 -5.01 16.55 22.37
CA ALA A 172 -4.54 16.78 23.73
C ALA A 172 -4.67 18.26 24.14
N PRO A 173 -4.68 18.56 25.46
CA PRO A 173 -4.78 19.93 25.96
C PRO A 173 -3.58 20.82 25.61
N SER A 174 -2.44 20.26 25.25
CA SER A 174 -1.26 21.02 24.87
C SER A 174 -0.64 20.51 23.57
N MET A 175 0.04 21.40 22.84
CA MET A 175 0.77 21.10 21.61
C MET A 175 1.80 19.97 21.81
N ALA A 176 2.53 20.00 22.93
CA ALA A 176 3.55 18.99 23.22
C ALA A 176 2.93 17.60 23.42
N GLN A 177 1.81 17.50 24.12
CA GLN A 177 1.11 16.24 24.34
C GLN A 177 0.45 15.74 23.05
N ALA A 178 -0.15 16.60 22.23
CA ALA A 178 -0.70 16.24 20.94
C ALA A 178 0.37 15.64 20.01
N GLY A 179 1.56 16.24 20.01
CA GLY A 179 2.70 15.68 19.27
C GLY A 179 3.26 14.38 19.84
N ALA A 180 3.35 14.26 21.19
CA ALA A 180 3.90 13.07 21.85
C ALA A 180 2.96 11.86 21.80
N GLY A 181 1.64 12.07 21.67
CA GLY A 181 0.65 11.00 21.59
C GLY A 181 0.53 10.32 20.22
N LEU A 182 1.18 10.88 19.20
CA LEU A 182 1.23 10.23 17.88
C LEU A 182 2.14 8.99 17.91
N ILE A 183 1.84 8.04 17.04
CA ILE A 183 2.64 6.82 16.84
C ILE A 183 4.14 7.09 16.74
N SER A 184 4.95 6.22 17.32
CA SER A 184 6.42 6.31 17.22
C SER A 184 6.89 6.07 15.78
N GLU A 185 8.03 6.67 15.39
CA GLU A 185 8.59 6.50 14.05
C GLU A 185 8.87 5.02 13.71
N LYS A 186 9.31 4.24 14.70
CA LYS A 186 9.60 2.81 14.52
C LYS A 186 8.33 2.00 14.24
N GLU A 187 7.27 2.23 15.00
CA GLU A 187 5.97 1.54 14.81
C GLU A 187 5.31 1.98 13.51
N MET A 188 5.33 3.29 13.21
CA MET A 188 4.86 3.84 11.94
C MET A 188 5.52 3.15 10.75
N LEU A 189 6.86 3.01 10.75
CA LEU A 189 7.58 2.36 9.66
C LEU A 189 7.23 0.87 9.54
N ARG A 190 7.04 0.17 10.65
CA ARG A 190 6.60 -1.22 10.65
C ARG A 190 5.21 -1.37 10.04
N GLU A 191 4.23 -0.66 10.57
CA GLU A 191 2.83 -0.72 10.10
C GLU A 191 2.71 -0.29 8.64
N ALA A 192 3.43 0.76 8.25
CA ALA A 192 3.46 1.23 6.87
C ALA A 192 4.13 0.24 5.90
N SER A 193 5.14 -0.51 6.36
CA SER A 193 5.77 -1.55 5.53
C SER A 193 4.84 -2.75 5.36
N GLU A 194 4.12 -3.16 6.40
CA GLU A 194 3.05 -4.16 6.31
C GLU A 194 1.97 -3.70 5.32
N PHE A 195 1.48 -2.48 5.47
CA PHE A 195 0.47 -1.90 4.58
C PHE A 195 0.95 -1.82 3.13
N ALA A 196 2.22 -1.44 2.90
CA ALA A 196 2.81 -1.35 1.57
C ALA A 196 2.73 -2.67 0.77
N GLY A 197 2.84 -3.81 1.44
CA GLY A 197 2.71 -5.13 0.82
C GLY A 197 1.31 -5.41 0.31
N THR A 198 0.27 -4.90 0.97
CA THR A 198 -1.13 -5.17 0.60
C THR A 198 -1.63 -4.34 -0.58
N ILE A 199 -1.13 -3.10 -0.75
CA ILE A 199 -1.62 -2.15 -1.75
C ILE A 199 -1.56 -2.70 -3.18
N PRO A 200 -0.44 -3.29 -3.67
CA PRO A 200 -0.32 -3.74 -5.04
C PRO A 200 -1.29 -4.87 -5.41
N VAL A 201 -1.76 -5.65 -4.43
CA VAL A 201 -2.60 -6.83 -4.67
C VAL A 201 -3.91 -6.45 -5.35
N SER A 202 -4.55 -5.35 -4.93
CA SER A 202 -5.79 -4.85 -5.54
C SER A 202 -5.62 -4.39 -7.00
N HIS A 203 -4.40 -4.05 -7.42
CA HIS A 203 -4.08 -3.72 -8.82
C HIS A 203 -3.80 -4.97 -9.65
N MET A 204 -3.24 -6.01 -9.03
CA MET A 204 -2.85 -7.25 -9.71
C MET A 204 -3.99 -8.27 -9.80
N LEU A 205 -4.85 -8.35 -8.79
CA LEU A 205 -5.91 -9.37 -8.70
C LEU A 205 -7.31 -8.76 -8.74
N PRO A 206 -8.30 -9.48 -9.31
CA PRO A 206 -9.69 -9.08 -9.21
C PRO A 206 -10.14 -9.08 -7.75
N HIS A 207 -10.78 -8.01 -7.31
CA HIS A 207 -11.20 -7.88 -5.91
C HIS A 207 -12.64 -7.40 -5.77
N TRP A 208 -13.26 -7.70 -4.63
CA TRP A 208 -14.57 -7.20 -4.26
C TRP A 208 -14.45 -5.83 -3.61
N LYS A 209 -15.22 -4.86 -4.11
CA LYS A 209 -15.35 -3.55 -3.47
C LYS A 209 -16.73 -3.42 -2.86
N THR A 210 -16.79 -3.22 -1.55
CA THR A 210 -18.03 -2.89 -0.85
C THR A 210 -18.29 -1.40 -1.00
N ALA A 211 -19.45 -1.04 -1.52
CA ALA A 211 -19.91 0.34 -1.58
C ALA A 211 -21.05 0.52 -0.57
N SER A 212 -20.81 1.30 0.48
CA SER A 212 -21.86 1.72 1.40
C SER A 212 -22.62 2.90 0.81
N ARG A 213 -23.93 2.81 0.81
CA ARG A 213 -24.80 3.90 0.38
C ARG A 213 -25.77 4.25 1.49
N TYR A 214 -25.92 5.54 1.72
CA TYR A 214 -26.92 6.03 2.67
C TYR A 214 -28.29 5.96 2.03
N LEU A 215 -29.25 5.37 2.73
CA LEU A 215 -30.64 5.35 2.37
C LEU A 215 -31.39 6.36 3.21
N PHE A 216 -32.09 7.29 2.56
CA PHE A 216 -32.98 8.23 3.26
C PHE A 216 -34.21 7.47 3.75
N THR A 217 -34.36 7.36 5.08
CA THR A 217 -35.48 6.67 5.73
C THR A 217 -36.61 7.62 6.13
N GLY A 218 -36.43 8.94 5.88
CA GLY A 218 -37.40 9.99 6.15
C GLY A 218 -37.82 10.72 4.87
N GLY A 219 -38.87 11.53 4.94
CA GLY A 219 -39.38 12.29 3.79
C GLY A 219 -40.80 11.84 3.40
N SER A 220 -41.05 11.58 2.12
CA SER A 220 -42.36 11.12 1.64
C SER A 220 -42.70 9.70 2.14
N VAL A 221 -43.99 9.34 2.09
CA VAL A 221 -44.46 7.99 2.47
C VAL A 221 -43.70 6.94 1.65
N ASN A 222 -43.57 7.14 0.34
CA ASN A 222 -42.89 6.20 -0.53
C ASN A 222 -41.40 5.97 -0.16
N MET A 223 -40.69 6.98 0.37
CA MET A 223 -39.31 6.81 0.83
C MET A 223 -39.24 5.96 2.10
N ARG A 224 -40.20 6.11 2.99
CA ARG A 224 -40.30 5.29 4.23
C ARG A 224 -40.63 3.84 3.90
N ASP A 225 -41.57 3.63 2.99
CA ASP A 225 -41.94 2.29 2.53
C ASP A 225 -40.76 1.60 1.80
N ALA A 226 -40.06 2.32 0.91
CA ALA A 226 -38.85 1.84 0.25
C ALA A 226 -37.74 1.44 1.25
N ALA A 227 -37.59 2.24 2.34
CA ALA A 227 -36.63 1.92 3.39
C ALA A 227 -36.99 0.63 4.15
N VAL A 228 -38.27 0.32 4.32
CA VAL A 228 -38.74 -0.94 4.91
C VAL A 228 -38.43 -2.10 3.98
N PHE A 229 -38.80 -2.01 2.68
CA PHE A 229 -38.53 -3.06 1.70
C PHE A 229 -37.04 -3.39 1.57
N VAL A 230 -36.16 -2.37 1.52
CA VAL A 230 -34.70 -2.58 1.49
C VAL A 230 -34.21 -3.27 2.78
N ARG A 231 -34.76 -2.94 3.94
CA ARG A 231 -34.38 -3.53 5.22
C ARG A 231 -34.81 -4.99 5.33
N GLU A 232 -35.92 -5.35 4.68
CA GLU A 232 -36.48 -6.69 4.63
C GLU A 232 -35.96 -7.52 3.45
N ASP A 233 -35.01 -6.98 2.69
CA ASP A 233 -34.45 -7.57 1.45
C ASP A 233 -35.52 -7.96 0.41
N ASN A 234 -36.59 -7.20 0.39
CA ASN A 234 -37.74 -7.39 -0.49
C ASN A 234 -37.66 -6.39 -1.67
N TRP A 235 -37.27 -6.89 -2.84
CA TRP A 235 -36.99 -6.10 -4.04
C TRP A 235 -38.08 -6.24 -5.13
N ASP A 236 -39.16 -6.94 -4.87
CA ASP A 236 -40.28 -7.18 -5.80
C ASP A 236 -41.33 -6.04 -5.80
#